data_f2e41103fb00747f058f63cecfac9231
#
_entry.id   f2e41103fb00747f058f63cecfac9231
#
_cell.length_a   1.000
_cell.length_b   1.000
_cell.length_c   1.000
_cell.angle_alpha   90.00
_cell.angle_beta   90.00
_cell.angle_gamma   90.00
#
_symmetry.space_group_name_H-M   'P 1'
#
loop_
_entity.id
_entity.type
_entity.pdbx_description
1 polymer ?
#
loop_
_entity_poly.entity_id
_entity_poly.type
_entity_poly.pdbx_seq_one_letter_code
_entity_poly.pdbx_strand_id
1 'polypeptide(L)'
;MNYPIFHTSSRPDYQRIMFKAGASDNYPFTWGNGGCHLRDAFVQSLAEKIGMNVDLRRLEHCIVFINGNYWGIYECREKVNDPDYTKFYHGQEKKDLDFLSYWGSLNVRYGSPADWNNLYNYVTSNSMQVPANYQTVASQLDVNNVIDYMIINTWSVNSDWLNWNTMWWKGNGGNGVPWRYALWDQDNIFNLGHNYTGLPTTGFNADPCEYDDMFPNSGPNIGHMVIFSKLMENPGFKAAYLNRYQQLSAGGLSCPYVLTHLDSIINILSVEMPKHINRWGGSMNEWQTNLQFLRNQITGRCQVIEQGLEDCYDVDGPHPVVINVWPPNSGDVNFNGVQQANYPWTQSWFGNLQANMSATAKVGWNFSHWELFNHTLTPDSTVNPASFLLLQADSIVAIFVRTDSLTLTYDVSPPLSGSIRSNGTVIPVYPLTQTQLAGNVLNLEALPVAGYLFDYWEIFHHSLSPDSSAAQSMLTFGETDTLIAHFVREPDNPIDPPPPPSNMDDEALWLPNAFTVNGDGLNEVFKVYHNATITEGTFSIFDRWGELLFTAKNFNQWWDGNYMNQPCMEGVYTVAVRYYNAKEKRWKTRVANVNLIR
;
A
#
# COMPACT_ATOMS: atom_id res chain seq x y z
N MET A 1 2.86 -24.98 1.97
CA MET A 1 1.48 -24.67 1.52
C MET A 1 1.63 -23.50 0.56
N ASN A 2 1.12 -23.60 -0.63
CA ASN A 2 1.25 -22.54 -1.65
C ASN A 2 -0.12 -21.85 -1.81
N TYR A 3 -0.47 -21.04 -0.83
CA TYR A 3 -1.74 -20.30 -0.76
C TYR A 3 -1.57 -19.08 0.18
N PRO A 4 -1.97 -17.87 -0.20
CA PRO A 4 -1.96 -16.71 0.68
C PRO A 4 -2.97 -16.93 1.82
N ILE A 5 -2.47 -17.16 3.03
CA ILE A 5 -3.31 -17.42 4.22
C ILE A 5 -3.85 -16.10 4.76
N PHE A 6 -3.00 -15.06 4.78
CA PHE A 6 -3.32 -13.77 5.38
C PHE A 6 -3.80 -12.80 4.29
N HIS A 7 -5.02 -12.31 4.40
CA HIS A 7 -5.65 -11.45 3.38
C HIS A 7 -4.91 -10.12 3.16
N THR A 8 -4.07 -9.70 4.12
CA THR A 8 -3.23 -8.49 4.02
C THR A 8 -1.88 -8.75 3.38
N SER A 9 -1.57 -9.99 2.96
CA SER A 9 -0.30 -10.35 2.36
C SER A 9 -0.48 -11.22 1.12
N SER A 10 0.28 -10.90 0.08
CA SER A 10 0.38 -11.75 -1.11
C SER A 10 1.31 -12.97 -0.95
N ARG A 11 1.91 -13.16 0.24
CA ARG A 11 2.83 -14.27 0.51
C ARG A 11 2.12 -15.61 0.39
N PRO A 12 2.52 -16.50 -0.54
CA PRO A 12 1.84 -17.77 -0.79
C PRO A 12 2.44 -18.94 -0.03
N ASP A 13 3.68 -18.82 0.48
CA ASP A 13 4.45 -19.94 1.01
C ASP A 13 4.95 -19.70 2.43
N TYR A 14 4.69 -20.66 3.32
CA TYR A 14 5.01 -20.62 4.74
C TYR A 14 5.64 -21.93 5.18
N GLN A 15 6.86 -21.89 5.71
CA GLN A 15 7.48 -23.05 6.35
C GLN A 15 6.75 -23.43 7.62
N ARG A 16 6.35 -22.41 8.40
CA ARG A 16 5.63 -22.56 9.66
C ARG A 16 4.60 -21.45 9.82
N ILE A 17 3.47 -21.81 10.35
CA ILE A 17 2.44 -20.91 10.89
C ILE A 17 2.30 -21.17 12.38
N MET A 18 1.78 -20.20 13.12
CA MET A 18 1.60 -20.31 14.55
C MET A 18 0.13 -20.16 14.89
N PHE A 19 -0.34 -21.00 15.82
CA PHE A 19 -1.67 -20.82 16.43
C PHE A 19 -1.48 -20.34 17.86
N LYS A 20 -2.02 -19.14 18.17
CA LYS A 20 -1.94 -18.50 19.48
C LYS A 20 -3.32 -18.35 20.10
N ALA A 21 -3.45 -18.65 21.38
CA ALA A 21 -4.69 -18.62 22.15
C ALA A 21 -4.73 -17.40 23.11
N GLY A 22 -4.35 -16.20 22.64
CA GLY A 22 -4.41 -14.97 23.42
C GLY A 22 -3.30 -14.77 24.45
N ALA A 23 -2.51 -15.80 24.81
CA ALA A 23 -1.42 -15.77 25.81
C ALA A 23 -1.84 -15.10 27.15
N SER A 24 -1.18 -14.02 27.61
CA SER A 24 -1.52 -13.35 28.89
C SER A 24 -2.93 -12.74 28.86
N ASP A 25 -3.43 -12.35 27.68
CA ASP A 25 -4.80 -11.83 27.46
C ASP A 25 -5.83 -12.93 27.19
N ASN A 26 -5.49 -14.22 27.38
CA ASN A 26 -6.40 -15.33 27.09
C ASN A 26 -7.66 -15.28 27.99
N TYR A 27 -8.83 -15.37 27.41
CA TYR A 27 -10.09 -15.44 28.16
C TYR A 27 -10.62 -16.87 28.15
N PRO A 28 -11.05 -17.44 29.31
CA PRO A 28 -11.11 -16.80 30.65
C PRO A 28 -9.81 -16.95 31.47
N PHE A 29 -8.76 -17.57 30.95
CA PHE A 29 -7.52 -17.92 31.68
C PHE A 29 -6.46 -16.84 31.53
N THR A 30 -6.83 -15.59 31.74
CA THR A 30 -5.89 -14.48 31.74
C THR A 30 -4.87 -14.59 32.90
N TRP A 31 -3.65 -14.13 32.65
CA TRP A 31 -2.67 -13.99 33.72
C TRP A 31 -2.82 -12.66 34.48
N GLY A 32 -3.55 -11.72 33.91
CA GLY A 32 -3.79 -10.39 34.44
C GLY A 32 -5.27 -10.14 34.76
N ASN A 33 -5.65 -8.89 34.81
CA ASN A 33 -7.00 -8.44 35.03
C ASN A 33 -7.66 -8.11 33.69
N GLY A 34 -8.86 -8.64 33.45
CA GLY A 34 -9.66 -8.23 32.29
C GLY A 34 -9.16 -8.77 30.94
N GLY A 35 -8.83 -10.06 30.87
CA GLY A 35 -8.49 -10.73 29.61
C GLY A 35 -9.61 -10.61 28.59
N CYS A 36 -9.26 -10.17 27.35
CA CYS A 36 -10.18 -9.91 26.26
C CYS A 36 -10.01 -10.89 25.10
N HIS A 37 -8.91 -11.65 25.06
CA HIS A 37 -8.56 -12.58 23.99
C HIS A 37 -8.27 -11.90 22.64
N LEU A 38 -7.80 -10.64 22.65
CA LEU A 38 -7.60 -9.86 21.40
C LEU A 38 -6.47 -8.81 21.43
N ARG A 39 -5.85 -8.46 22.60
CA ARG A 39 -4.92 -7.31 22.70
C ARG A 39 -3.75 -7.40 21.72
N ASP A 40 -3.09 -8.54 21.65
CA ASP A 40 -1.95 -8.74 20.74
C ASP A 40 -2.40 -8.66 19.25
N ALA A 41 -3.52 -9.30 18.91
CA ALA A 41 -4.12 -9.21 17.58
C ALA A 41 -4.47 -7.77 17.21
N PHE A 42 -5.06 -7.05 18.15
CA PHE A 42 -5.48 -5.66 17.98
C PHE A 42 -4.30 -4.75 17.64
N VAL A 43 -3.23 -4.75 18.43
CA VAL A 43 -2.10 -3.84 18.20
C VAL A 43 -1.32 -4.22 16.95
N GLN A 44 -1.08 -5.50 16.69
CA GLN A 44 -0.35 -5.92 15.49
C GLN A 44 -1.10 -5.58 14.20
N SER A 45 -2.42 -5.85 14.15
CA SER A 45 -3.23 -5.50 12.99
C SER A 45 -3.48 -3.99 12.86
N LEU A 46 -3.52 -3.24 13.97
CA LEU A 46 -3.58 -1.79 13.94
C LEU A 46 -2.31 -1.22 13.32
N ALA A 47 -1.12 -1.64 13.78
CA ALA A 47 0.16 -1.20 13.25
C ALA A 47 0.29 -1.47 11.74
N GLU A 48 -0.16 -2.63 11.27
CA GLU A 48 -0.23 -2.95 9.84
C GLU A 48 -1.17 -2.00 9.08
N LYS A 49 -2.38 -1.85 9.59
CA LYS A 49 -3.45 -1.07 8.93
C LYS A 49 -3.12 0.41 8.78
N ILE A 50 -2.37 0.97 9.74
CA ILE A 50 -1.93 2.38 9.69
C ILE A 50 -0.56 2.56 9.05
N GLY A 51 0.01 1.51 8.47
CA GLY A 51 1.26 1.56 7.70
C GLY A 51 2.50 1.89 8.52
N MET A 52 2.62 1.39 9.75
CA MET A 52 3.84 1.54 10.55
C MET A 52 5.00 0.73 9.95
N ASN A 53 6.19 1.32 9.96
CA ASN A 53 7.41 0.66 9.50
C ASN A 53 7.97 -0.30 10.55
N VAL A 54 7.19 -1.33 10.90
CA VAL A 54 7.61 -2.39 11.81
C VAL A 54 7.36 -3.76 11.20
N ASP A 55 8.22 -4.71 11.49
CA ASP A 55 7.94 -6.10 11.18
C ASP A 55 6.93 -6.63 12.19
N LEU A 56 5.91 -7.33 11.71
CA LEU A 56 4.79 -7.75 12.55
C LEU A 56 4.26 -9.14 12.14
N ARG A 57 3.45 -9.72 13.00
CA ARG A 57 2.82 -11.02 12.78
C ARG A 57 1.41 -10.82 12.22
N ARG A 58 1.27 -10.95 10.91
CA ARG A 58 -0.06 -10.99 10.29
C ARG A 58 -0.87 -12.13 10.87
N LEU A 59 -2.15 -11.93 10.99
CA LEU A 59 -3.02 -12.90 11.64
C LEU A 59 -4.39 -13.01 10.97
N GLU A 60 -4.98 -14.20 11.15
CA GLU A 60 -6.40 -14.47 10.91
C GLU A 60 -7.00 -15.16 12.14
N HIS A 61 -8.18 -14.73 12.56
CA HIS A 61 -8.89 -15.45 13.60
C HIS A 61 -9.41 -16.78 13.06
N CYS A 62 -9.25 -17.83 13.84
CA CYS A 62 -9.66 -19.17 13.45
C CYS A 62 -10.24 -19.96 14.61
N ILE A 63 -10.99 -20.99 14.28
CA ILE A 63 -11.55 -21.94 15.24
C ILE A 63 -10.72 -23.21 15.17
N VAL A 64 -10.20 -23.63 16.31
CA VAL A 64 -9.41 -24.86 16.42
C VAL A 64 -10.30 -26.02 16.88
N PHE A 65 -10.14 -27.15 16.21
CA PHE A 65 -10.69 -28.45 16.60
C PHE A 65 -9.55 -29.43 16.84
N ILE A 66 -9.61 -30.20 17.93
CA ILE A 66 -8.65 -31.27 18.23
C ILE A 66 -9.39 -32.59 18.26
N ASN A 67 -9.01 -33.51 17.39
CA ASN A 67 -9.66 -34.80 17.19
C ASN A 67 -11.19 -34.68 16.99
N GLY A 68 -11.62 -33.69 16.22
CA GLY A 68 -13.02 -33.40 15.94
C GLY A 68 -13.79 -32.68 17.06
N ASN A 69 -13.17 -32.47 18.22
CA ASN A 69 -13.76 -31.70 19.32
C ASN A 69 -13.43 -30.22 19.19
N TYR A 70 -14.41 -29.38 19.38
CA TYR A 70 -14.24 -27.94 19.45
C TYR A 70 -13.23 -27.58 20.55
N TRP A 71 -12.21 -26.78 20.19
CA TRP A 71 -11.15 -26.40 21.13
C TRP A 71 -11.18 -24.92 21.49
N GLY A 72 -11.63 -24.05 20.60
CA GLY A 72 -11.82 -22.62 20.89
C GLY A 72 -11.32 -21.68 19.80
N ILE A 73 -11.37 -20.41 20.13
CA ILE A 73 -10.89 -19.30 19.29
C ILE A 73 -9.36 -19.23 19.38
N TYR A 74 -8.71 -19.13 18.25
CA TYR A 74 -7.28 -18.98 18.10
C TYR A 74 -6.96 -17.94 17.03
N GLU A 75 -5.74 -17.49 17.01
CA GLU A 75 -5.16 -16.68 15.97
C GLU A 75 -4.18 -17.51 15.18
N CYS A 76 -4.43 -17.72 13.88
CA CYS A 76 -3.46 -18.22 12.93
C CYS A 76 -2.54 -17.08 12.58
N ARG A 77 -1.24 -17.22 12.84
CA ARG A 77 -0.28 -16.11 12.73
C ARG A 77 0.91 -16.44 11.86
N GLU A 78 1.39 -15.41 11.18
CA GLU A 78 2.68 -15.43 10.55
C GLU A 78 3.80 -15.50 11.59
N LYS A 79 4.88 -16.19 11.25
CA LYS A 79 6.03 -16.34 12.15
C LYS A 79 7.17 -15.42 11.71
N VAL A 80 7.19 -14.20 12.24
CA VAL A 80 8.15 -13.14 11.88
C VAL A 80 9.62 -13.52 12.07
N ASN A 81 9.91 -14.41 13.00
CA ASN A 81 11.28 -14.89 13.25
C ASN A 81 11.64 -16.19 12.51
N ASP A 82 10.94 -16.50 11.43
CA ASP A 82 11.34 -17.52 10.47
C ASP A 82 12.07 -16.89 9.27
N PRO A 83 13.09 -17.55 8.72
CA PRO A 83 13.89 -17.00 7.63
C PRO A 83 13.10 -16.83 6.31
N ASP A 84 12.00 -17.54 6.16
CA ASP A 84 11.12 -17.38 5.01
C ASP A 84 10.32 -16.05 5.07
N TYR A 85 10.07 -15.50 6.28
CA TYR A 85 9.54 -14.16 6.46
C TYR A 85 10.52 -13.09 5.91
N THR A 86 11.76 -13.10 6.42
CA THR A 86 12.78 -12.15 5.99
C THR A 86 13.16 -12.31 4.52
N LYS A 87 13.09 -13.53 3.98
CA LYS A 87 13.28 -13.80 2.56
C LYS A 87 12.19 -13.16 1.70
N PHE A 88 10.93 -13.32 2.09
CA PHE A 88 9.80 -12.79 1.31
C PHE A 88 9.72 -11.27 1.38
N TYR A 89 9.74 -10.68 2.59
CA TYR A 89 9.51 -9.25 2.75
C TYR A 89 10.76 -8.39 2.54
N HIS A 90 11.95 -8.95 2.72
CA HIS A 90 13.22 -8.20 2.73
C HIS A 90 14.32 -8.79 1.83
N GLY A 91 14.06 -9.89 1.14
CA GLY A 91 15.05 -10.56 0.27
C GLY A 91 16.24 -11.17 1.02
N GLN A 92 16.11 -11.41 2.35
CA GLN A 92 17.22 -11.86 3.20
C GLN A 92 17.10 -13.36 3.52
N GLU A 93 18.09 -14.13 3.06
CA GLU A 93 18.18 -15.58 3.33
C GLU A 93 18.68 -15.86 4.75
N LYS A 94 18.36 -17.03 5.29
CA LYS A 94 18.76 -17.45 6.64
C LYS A 94 20.26 -17.26 6.96
N LYS A 95 21.12 -17.54 5.98
CA LYS A 95 22.58 -17.45 6.12
C LYS A 95 23.10 -16.02 6.25
N ASP A 96 22.28 -15.06 5.83
CA ASP A 96 22.60 -13.64 5.78
C ASP A 96 22.00 -12.86 6.97
N LEU A 97 21.40 -13.54 7.95
CA LEU A 97 20.70 -12.92 9.06
C LEU A 97 21.55 -12.89 10.33
N ASP A 98 21.58 -11.74 10.98
CA ASP A 98 21.78 -11.62 12.42
C ASP A 98 20.41 -11.36 13.05
N PHE A 99 19.84 -12.35 13.75
CA PHE A 99 18.50 -12.28 14.32
C PHE A 99 18.56 -12.55 15.83
N LEU A 100 18.21 -11.55 16.61
CA LEU A 100 18.33 -11.53 18.05
C LEU A 100 16.95 -11.38 18.71
N SER A 101 16.79 -11.94 19.88
CA SER A 101 15.62 -11.70 20.72
C SER A 101 16.00 -11.74 22.19
N TYR A 102 15.27 -11.01 23.01
CA TYR A 102 15.45 -11.00 24.44
C TYR A 102 14.15 -11.41 25.15
N TRP A 103 14.28 -12.37 26.04
CA TRP A 103 13.22 -12.88 26.90
C TRP A 103 13.85 -13.31 28.23
N GLY A 104 14.14 -12.33 29.10
CA GLY A 104 14.92 -12.52 30.31
C GLY A 104 16.39 -12.86 30.07
N SER A 105 16.76 -13.29 28.88
CA SER A 105 18.13 -13.52 28.42
C SER A 105 18.22 -13.36 26.90
N LEU A 106 19.45 -13.04 26.43
CA LEU A 106 19.68 -12.93 24.97
C LEU A 106 19.56 -14.31 24.32
N ASN A 107 18.79 -14.37 23.23
CA ASN A 107 18.68 -15.52 22.37
C ASN A 107 19.11 -15.15 20.96
N VAL A 108 20.24 -15.70 20.50
CA VAL A 108 20.71 -15.55 19.13
C VAL A 108 19.98 -16.57 18.26
N ARG A 109 19.00 -16.13 17.49
CA ARG A 109 18.20 -16.97 16.61
C ARG A 109 18.97 -17.40 15.37
N TYR A 110 19.68 -16.45 14.76
CA TYR A 110 20.55 -16.63 13.59
C TYR A 110 21.72 -15.67 13.70
N GLY A 111 22.87 -16.02 13.13
CA GLY A 111 24.04 -15.17 13.03
C GLY A 111 24.73 -14.87 14.36
N SER A 112 25.07 -13.61 14.59
CA SER A 112 25.91 -13.16 15.69
C SER A 112 25.39 -11.84 16.31
N PRO A 113 25.57 -11.61 17.61
CA PRO A 113 25.30 -10.32 18.25
C PRO A 113 26.42 -9.29 18.03
N ALA A 114 27.52 -9.65 17.37
CA ALA A 114 28.72 -8.82 17.31
C ALA A 114 28.47 -7.43 16.70
N ASP A 115 27.77 -7.37 15.57
CA ASP A 115 27.46 -6.12 14.89
C ASP A 115 26.50 -5.24 15.71
N TRP A 116 25.57 -5.84 16.44
CA TRP A 116 24.71 -5.12 17.37
C TRP A 116 25.49 -4.52 18.54
N ASN A 117 26.41 -5.30 19.10
CA ASN A 117 27.28 -4.85 20.19
C ASN A 117 28.19 -3.70 19.72
N ASN A 118 28.72 -3.77 18.50
CA ASN A 118 29.51 -2.70 17.88
C ASN A 118 28.70 -1.43 17.70
N LEU A 119 27.47 -1.54 17.19
CA LEU A 119 26.55 -0.42 17.03
C LEU A 119 26.23 0.21 18.40
N TYR A 120 25.86 -0.59 19.39
CA TYR A 120 25.60 -0.13 20.75
C TYR A 120 26.78 0.66 21.34
N ASN A 121 27.97 0.09 21.26
CA ASN A 121 29.19 0.73 21.73
C ASN A 121 29.49 2.04 21.01
N TYR A 122 29.25 2.07 19.69
CA TYR A 122 29.41 3.30 18.89
C TYR A 122 28.43 4.39 19.35
N VAL A 123 27.15 4.06 19.47
CA VAL A 123 26.11 5.00 19.90
C VAL A 123 26.40 5.55 21.30
N THR A 124 26.79 4.69 22.24
CA THR A 124 27.03 5.11 23.62
C THR A 124 28.32 5.91 23.81
N SER A 125 29.30 5.75 22.91
CA SER A 125 30.59 6.42 22.98
C SER A 125 30.66 7.73 22.19
N ASN A 126 29.64 8.05 21.41
CA ASN A 126 29.64 9.22 20.53
C ASN A 126 28.38 10.08 20.74
N SER A 127 28.52 11.40 20.60
CA SER A 127 27.38 12.31 20.64
C SER A 127 26.59 12.25 19.34
N MET A 128 25.28 12.04 19.41
CA MET A 128 24.38 12.05 18.25
C MET A 128 24.02 13.46 17.79
N GLN A 129 24.40 14.50 18.52
CA GLN A 129 24.31 15.89 18.06
C GLN A 129 25.28 16.17 16.90
N VAL A 130 26.34 15.38 16.76
CA VAL A 130 27.28 15.47 15.64
C VAL A 130 26.69 14.77 14.42
N PRO A 131 26.40 15.48 13.30
CA PRO A 131 25.72 14.89 12.15
C PRO A 131 26.41 13.66 11.58
N ALA A 132 27.75 13.62 11.53
CA ALA A 132 28.50 12.48 11.00
C ALA A 132 28.30 11.21 11.88
N ASN A 133 28.22 11.36 13.19
CA ASN A 133 27.97 10.23 14.11
C ASN A 133 26.57 9.70 13.92
N TYR A 134 25.58 10.59 13.86
CA TYR A 134 24.19 10.22 13.59
C TYR A 134 24.06 9.50 12.25
N GLN A 135 24.65 10.03 11.17
CA GLN A 135 24.62 9.39 9.86
C GLN A 135 25.24 7.98 9.86
N THR A 136 26.34 7.79 10.63
CA THR A 136 26.96 6.49 10.81
C THR A 136 26.00 5.49 11.46
N VAL A 137 25.21 5.93 12.44
CA VAL A 137 24.20 5.09 13.09
C VAL A 137 23.01 4.85 12.15
N ALA A 138 22.49 5.88 11.49
CA ALA A 138 21.35 5.79 10.58
C ALA A 138 21.64 4.90 9.35
N SER A 139 22.92 4.73 8.97
CA SER A 139 23.30 3.77 7.91
C SER A 139 23.25 2.30 8.37
N GLN A 140 23.26 2.02 9.67
CA GLN A 140 23.27 0.69 10.26
C GLN A 140 21.97 0.32 10.98
N LEU A 141 21.16 1.31 11.33
CA LEU A 141 19.90 1.16 12.08
C LEU A 141 18.78 1.85 11.30
N ASP A 142 17.70 1.15 10.99
CA ASP A 142 16.51 1.73 10.37
C ASP A 142 15.80 2.66 11.38
N VAL A 143 16.18 3.92 11.36
CA VAL A 143 15.69 4.92 12.34
C VAL A 143 14.17 5.14 12.23
N ASN A 144 13.58 4.97 11.06
CA ASN A 144 12.13 5.07 10.90
C ASN A 144 11.41 3.86 11.52
N ASN A 145 12.02 2.68 11.43
CA ASN A 145 11.53 1.49 12.13
C ASN A 145 11.63 1.67 13.64
N VAL A 146 12.75 2.21 14.16
CA VAL A 146 12.90 2.54 15.59
C VAL A 146 11.80 3.48 16.05
N ILE A 147 11.54 4.55 15.30
CA ILE A 147 10.49 5.54 15.61
C ILE A 147 9.13 4.83 15.75
N ASP A 148 8.69 4.12 14.73
CA ASP A 148 7.38 3.47 14.74
C ASP A 148 7.29 2.36 15.80
N TYR A 149 8.39 1.62 16.04
CA TYR A 149 8.48 0.60 17.08
C TYR A 149 8.34 1.20 18.49
N MET A 150 9.03 2.33 18.77
CA MET A 150 8.91 3.02 20.05
C MET A 150 7.51 3.59 20.24
N ILE A 151 6.95 4.23 19.20
CA ILE A 151 5.61 4.81 19.28
C ILE A 151 4.57 3.75 19.63
N ILE A 152 4.52 2.63 18.93
CA ILE A 152 3.46 1.65 19.17
C ILE A 152 3.54 1.01 20.55
N ASN A 153 4.75 0.76 21.08
CA ASN A 153 4.94 0.20 22.41
C ASN A 153 4.62 1.22 23.52
N THR A 154 5.06 2.47 23.38
CA THR A 154 4.78 3.53 24.37
C THR A 154 3.31 3.95 24.32
N TRP A 155 2.70 4.01 23.13
CA TRP A 155 1.29 4.31 22.96
C TRP A 155 0.37 3.26 23.57
N SER A 156 0.69 1.98 23.38
CA SER A 156 -0.10 0.87 23.93
C SER A 156 0.18 0.60 25.41
N VAL A 157 1.12 1.33 26.02
CA VAL A 157 1.60 1.12 27.40
C VAL A 157 2.00 -0.33 27.62
N ASN A 158 2.97 -0.80 26.80
CA ASN A 158 3.45 -2.17 26.89
C ASN A 158 4.31 -2.33 28.14
N SER A 159 3.82 -3.07 29.12
CA SER A 159 4.47 -3.30 30.42
C SER A 159 5.18 -4.65 30.54
N ASP A 160 5.36 -5.35 29.41
CA ASP A 160 6.13 -6.59 29.29
C ASP A 160 7.12 -6.50 28.10
N TRP A 161 7.92 -5.43 28.10
CA TRP A 161 8.79 -5.07 27.00
C TRP A 161 10.17 -4.64 27.48
N LEU A 162 11.16 -4.53 26.58
CA LEU A 162 12.58 -4.24 26.76
C LEU A 162 13.38 -5.38 27.38
N ASN A 163 13.09 -5.78 28.60
CA ASN A 163 13.70 -6.93 29.31
C ASN A 163 13.00 -8.27 29.02
N TRP A 164 11.87 -8.20 28.32
CA TRP A 164 11.11 -9.32 27.76
C TRP A 164 10.64 -8.96 26.35
N ASN A 165 10.18 -9.92 25.58
CA ASN A 165 9.44 -9.74 24.33
C ASN A 165 10.05 -8.74 23.32
N THR A 166 11.38 -8.58 23.31
CA THR A 166 12.07 -7.73 22.34
C THR A 166 12.74 -8.56 21.26
N MET A 167 12.58 -8.15 20.02
CA MET A 167 13.09 -8.85 18.84
C MET A 167 13.63 -7.86 17.82
N TRP A 168 14.86 -8.10 17.33
CA TRP A 168 15.49 -7.25 16.33
C TRP A 168 16.44 -8.05 15.44
N TRP A 169 16.64 -7.60 14.24
CA TRP A 169 17.43 -8.31 13.25
C TRP A 169 18.08 -7.39 12.23
N LYS A 170 19.09 -7.91 11.53
CA LYS A 170 19.82 -7.28 10.43
C LYS A 170 19.99 -8.29 9.31
N GLY A 171 19.97 -7.81 8.05
CA GLY A 171 20.27 -8.61 6.86
C GLY A 171 21.60 -8.21 6.25
N ASN A 172 22.45 -9.20 5.97
CA ASN A 172 23.79 -9.00 5.40
C ASN A 172 23.87 -9.40 3.92
N GLY A 173 22.76 -9.88 3.30
CA GLY A 173 22.71 -10.31 1.91
C GLY A 173 22.38 -9.17 0.93
N GLY A 174 22.95 -9.22 -0.27
CA GLY A 174 22.69 -8.23 -1.32
C GLY A 174 23.09 -6.81 -0.90
N ASN A 175 22.15 -5.87 -0.99
CA ASN A 175 22.36 -4.48 -0.55
C ASN A 175 22.32 -4.33 0.98
N GLY A 176 22.08 -5.41 1.72
CA GLY A 176 21.90 -5.40 3.17
C GLY A 176 20.55 -4.83 3.60
N VAL A 177 20.20 -5.11 4.86
CA VAL A 177 19.07 -4.48 5.56
C VAL A 177 19.62 -4.03 6.91
N PRO A 178 19.51 -2.74 7.27
CA PRO A 178 19.98 -2.26 8.56
C PRO A 178 19.22 -2.91 9.71
N TRP A 179 19.76 -2.82 10.93
CA TRP A 179 19.07 -3.30 12.12
C TRP A 179 17.67 -2.72 12.21
N ARG A 180 16.69 -3.58 12.50
CA ARG A 180 15.29 -3.21 12.65
C ARG A 180 14.57 -4.08 13.67
N TYR A 181 13.55 -3.54 14.26
CA TYR A 181 12.73 -4.22 15.27
C TYR A 181 11.51 -4.89 14.63
N ALA A 182 11.09 -5.97 15.28
CA ALA A 182 9.84 -6.65 14.98
C ALA A 182 8.94 -6.68 16.23
N LEU A 183 7.65 -6.48 16.06
CA LEU A 183 6.69 -6.60 17.15
C LEU A 183 6.55 -8.06 17.59
N TRP A 184 6.63 -8.26 18.89
CA TRP A 184 6.48 -9.56 19.51
C TRP A 184 5.63 -9.45 20.76
N ASP A 185 4.61 -10.30 20.88
CA ASP A 185 3.84 -10.54 22.08
C ASP A 185 3.26 -9.27 22.75
N GLN A 186 2.34 -8.62 22.06
CA GLN A 186 1.68 -7.38 22.47
C GLN A 186 0.42 -7.65 23.30
N ASP A 187 0.44 -8.66 24.17
CA ASP A 187 -0.73 -9.04 24.95
C ASP A 187 -0.81 -8.36 26.32
N ASN A 188 0.33 -7.95 26.90
CA ASN A 188 0.36 -7.25 28.19
C ASN A 188 0.45 -5.72 28.01
N ILE A 189 -0.60 -5.17 27.42
CA ILE A 189 -0.76 -3.74 27.11
C ILE A 189 -2.02 -3.20 27.75
N PHE A 190 -2.17 -1.87 27.77
CA PHE A 190 -3.37 -1.19 28.26
C PHE A 190 -3.81 -1.69 29.63
N ASN A 191 -2.86 -1.77 30.58
CA ASN A 191 -3.10 -2.14 31.97
C ASN A 191 -3.73 -3.53 32.16
N LEU A 192 -3.21 -4.55 31.47
CA LEU A 192 -3.63 -5.94 31.70
C LEU A 192 -3.33 -6.40 33.13
N GLY A 193 -2.32 -5.82 33.79
CA GLY A 193 -2.08 -6.02 35.22
C GLY A 193 -0.72 -6.63 35.56
N HIS A 194 0.13 -6.97 34.60
CA HIS A 194 1.53 -7.31 34.85
C HIS A 194 2.44 -6.16 34.45
N ASN A 195 3.47 -5.92 35.23
CA ASN A 195 4.46 -4.87 34.99
C ASN A 195 5.87 -5.44 35.07
N TYR A 196 6.24 -6.18 34.05
CA TYR A 196 7.57 -6.79 33.97
C TYR A 196 8.66 -5.78 33.56
N THR A 197 8.28 -4.71 32.89
CA THR A 197 9.18 -3.60 32.53
C THR A 197 9.55 -2.78 33.77
N GLY A 198 8.65 -2.68 34.75
CA GLY A 198 8.84 -1.87 35.96
C GLY A 198 8.45 -0.40 35.77
N LEU A 199 7.51 -0.11 34.88
CA LEU A 199 7.00 1.24 34.65
C LEU A 199 6.38 1.83 35.92
N PRO A 200 6.56 3.13 36.19
CA PRO A 200 5.86 3.82 37.28
C PRO A 200 4.35 3.74 37.13
N THR A 201 3.84 3.87 35.88
CA THR A 201 2.42 3.86 35.57
C THR A 201 2.13 2.85 34.44
N THR A 202 1.11 2.01 34.58
CA THR A 202 0.68 1.05 33.56
C THR A 202 -0.70 1.36 32.96
N GLY A 203 -1.38 2.38 33.47
CA GLY A 203 -2.68 2.86 32.98
C GLY A 203 -2.57 3.77 31.75
N PHE A 204 -3.71 4.20 31.24
CA PHE A 204 -3.78 5.08 30.06
C PHE A 204 -3.02 6.42 30.23
N ASN A 205 -2.80 6.85 31.47
CA ASN A 205 -2.10 8.09 31.83
C ASN A 205 -0.57 7.91 32.00
N ALA A 206 -0.02 6.77 31.61
CA ALA A 206 1.43 6.59 31.58
C ALA A 206 2.08 7.56 30.58
N ASP A 207 3.07 8.32 31.02
CA ASP A 207 3.78 9.23 30.13
C ASP A 207 4.69 8.47 29.16
N PRO A 208 4.79 8.89 27.90
CA PRO A 208 5.65 8.20 26.92
C PRO A 208 7.11 8.10 27.34
N CYS A 209 7.62 9.09 28.07
CA CYS A 209 8.99 9.13 28.53
C CYS A 209 9.26 8.31 29.81
N GLU A 210 8.26 7.70 30.45
CA GLU A 210 8.51 6.77 31.55
C GLU A 210 9.42 5.61 31.12
N TYR A 211 9.48 5.31 29.83
CA TYR A 211 10.39 4.31 29.27
C TYR A 211 11.83 4.80 29.11
N ASP A 212 12.06 6.11 28.97
CA ASP A 212 13.38 6.68 28.66
C ASP A 212 14.43 6.35 29.73
N ASP A 213 13.99 6.24 30.98
CA ASP A 213 14.82 5.89 32.13
C ASP A 213 14.89 4.38 32.44
N MET A 214 14.24 3.55 31.61
CA MET A 214 14.26 2.10 31.81
C MET A 214 15.63 1.51 31.42
N PHE A 215 16.24 0.77 32.33
CA PHE A 215 17.50 0.08 32.12
C PHE A 215 18.70 0.97 31.71
N PRO A 216 18.92 2.15 32.34
CA PRO A 216 19.88 3.17 31.87
C PRO A 216 21.34 2.72 31.85
N ASN A 217 21.72 1.73 32.67
CA ASN A 217 23.07 1.19 32.75
C ASN A 217 23.19 -0.22 32.15
N SER A 218 22.24 -0.61 31.32
CA SER A 218 22.24 -1.93 30.72
C SER A 218 23.18 -1.99 29.51
N GLY A 219 23.74 -3.19 29.31
CA GLY A 219 24.54 -3.47 28.11
C GLY A 219 23.66 -3.66 26.83
N PRO A 220 24.28 -4.03 25.71
CA PRO A 220 23.63 -4.06 24.38
C PRO A 220 22.40 -4.96 24.30
N ASN A 221 22.24 -5.92 25.21
CA ASN A 221 21.14 -6.90 25.12
C ASN A 221 19.77 -6.33 25.49
N ILE A 222 19.72 -5.34 26.38
CA ILE A 222 18.49 -4.67 26.85
C ILE A 222 18.62 -3.14 26.80
N GLY A 223 19.72 -2.61 26.28
CA GLY A 223 20.03 -1.18 26.20
C GLY A 223 19.30 -0.48 25.02
N HIS A 224 18.11 -0.93 24.66
CA HIS A 224 17.34 -0.36 23.55
C HIS A 224 16.93 1.09 23.84
N MET A 225 16.55 1.39 25.09
CA MET A 225 16.25 2.76 25.50
C MET A 225 17.50 3.63 25.61
N VAL A 226 18.65 3.06 25.92
CA VAL A 226 19.94 3.78 25.87
C VAL A 226 20.25 4.25 24.44
N ILE A 227 20.03 3.39 23.45
CA ILE A 227 20.17 3.77 22.03
C ILE A 227 19.14 4.87 21.68
N PHE A 228 17.88 4.68 22.06
CA PHE A 228 16.80 5.63 21.76
C PHE A 228 17.09 7.00 22.38
N SER A 229 17.43 7.06 23.68
CA SER A 229 17.76 8.32 24.37
C SER A 229 18.97 9.02 23.74
N LYS A 230 19.96 8.26 23.26
CA LYS A 230 21.09 8.81 22.50
C LYS A 230 20.65 9.37 21.14
N LEU A 231 19.77 8.70 20.43
CA LEU A 231 19.22 9.22 19.18
C LEU A 231 18.39 10.50 19.40
N MET A 232 17.67 10.60 20.51
CA MET A 232 16.92 11.80 20.92
C MET A 232 17.81 13.03 21.17
N GLU A 233 19.13 12.88 21.40
CA GLU A 233 20.08 13.98 21.42
C GLU A 233 20.19 14.68 20.04
N ASN A 234 19.86 13.98 18.95
CA ASN A 234 19.86 14.57 17.61
C ASN A 234 18.55 15.34 17.36
N PRO A 235 18.61 16.66 17.12
CA PRO A 235 17.38 17.46 16.94
C PRO A 235 16.51 16.97 15.78
N GLY A 236 17.11 16.48 14.71
CA GLY A 236 16.37 15.95 13.55
C GLY A 236 15.64 14.64 13.87
N PHE A 237 16.27 13.72 14.62
CA PHE A 237 15.61 12.50 15.08
C PHE A 237 14.50 12.79 16.08
N LYS A 238 14.75 13.68 17.07
CA LYS A 238 13.74 14.12 18.05
C LYS A 238 12.52 14.70 17.33
N ALA A 239 12.74 15.59 16.38
CA ALA A 239 11.66 16.16 15.58
C ALA A 239 10.92 15.10 14.75
N ALA A 240 11.63 14.17 14.11
CA ALA A 240 11.03 13.08 13.33
C ALA A 240 10.16 12.16 14.21
N TYR A 241 10.63 11.79 15.41
CA TYR A 241 9.89 10.96 16.37
C TYR A 241 8.60 11.66 16.83
N LEU A 242 8.69 12.90 17.27
CA LEU A 242 7.56 13.65 17.82
C LEU A 242 6.54 14.03 16.73
N ASN A 243 7.01 14.44 15.55
CA ASN A 243 6.14 14.71 14.41
C ASN A 243 5.43 13.44 13.93
N ARG A 244 6.13 12.29 13.93
CA ARG A 244 5.50 11.00 13.59
C ARG A 244 4.47 10.58 14.61
N TYR A 245 4.76 10.79 15.90
CA TYR A 245 3.80 10.50 16.97
C TYR A 245 2.54 11.36 16.82
N GLN A 246 2.71 12.67 16.62
CA GLN A 246 1.60 13.59 16.37
C GLN A 246 0.79 13.21 15.13
N GLN A 247 1.45 12.89 14.02
CA GLN A 247 0.77 12.44 12.80
C GLN A 247 -0.10 11.20 13.05
N LEU A 248 0.45 10.24 13.79
CA LEU A 248 -0.29 9.02 14.12
C LEU A 248 -1.43 9.30 15.09
N SER A 249 -1.23 10.11 16.11
CA SER A 249 -2.26 10.49 17.09
C SER A 249 -3.44 11.24 16.45
N ALA A 250 -3.16 12.12 15.51
CA ALA A 250 -4.19 12.80 14.73
C ALA A 250 -4.89 11.90 13.69
N GLY A 251 -4.25 10.80 13.29
CA GLY A 251 -4.70 9.89 12.24
C GLY A 251 -5.05 8.48 12.74
N GLY A 252 -4.16 7.54 12.47
CA GLY A 252 -4.38 6.10 12.71
C GLY A 252 -4.44 5.69 14.18
N LEU A 253 -3.89 6.48 15.10
CA LEU A 253 -3.99 6.28 16.55
C LEU A 253 -5.05 7.21 17.19
N SER A 254 -5.84 7.95 16.42
CA SER A 254 -6.95 8.76 16.95
C SER A 254 -8.06 7.87 17.54
N CYS A 255 -8.77 8.38 18.57
CA CYS A 255 -9.84 7.63 19.22
C CYS A 255 -10.87 7.04 18.26
N PRO A 256 -11.44 7.79 17.29
CA PRO A 256 -12.44 7.22 16.38
C PRO A 256 -11.89 6.08 15.52
N TYR A 257 -10.66 6.21 15.03
CA TYR A 257 -10.04 5.21 14.17
C TYR A 257 -9.74 3.92 14.94
N VAL A 258 -9.08 4.05 16.09
CA VAL A 258 -8.67 2.93 16.95
C VAL A 258 -9.87 2.17 17.49
N LEU A 259 -10.90 2.88 17.97
CA LEU A 259 -12.12 2.25 18.48
C LEU A 259 -12.91 1.52 17.38
N THR A 260 -12.96 2.09 16.17
CA THR A 260 -13.56 1.41 15.00
C THR A 260 -12.81 0.11 14.67
N HIS A 261 -11.46 0.14 14.73
CA HIS A 261 -10.65 -1.05 14.51
C HIS A 261 -10.86 -2.09 15.61
N LEU A 262 -10.89 -1.67 16.87
CA LEU A 262 -11.21 -2.55 18.02
C LEU A 262 -12.58 -3.21 17.83
N ASP A 263 -13.61 -2.44 17.46
CA ASP A 263 -14.95 -2.95 17.23
C ASP A 263 -15.01 -4.00 16.11
N SER A 264 -14.20 -3.83 15.07
CA SER A 264 -14.13 -4.82 13.98
C SER A 264 -13.66 -6.19 14.48
N ILE A 265 -12.68 -6.22 15.38
CA ILE A 265 -12.17 -7.47 15.99
C ILE A 265 -13.18 -8.04 16.98
N ILE A 266 -13.76 -7.20 17.82
CA ILE A 266 -14.81 -7.64 18.78
C ILE A 266 -15.98 -8.29 18.04
N ASN A 267 -16.42 -7.71 16.93
CA ASN A 267 -17.50 -8.27 16.11
C ASN A 267 -17.17 -9.67 15.56
N ILE A 268 -15.91 -9.89 15.13
CA ILE A 268 -15.45 -11.21 14.69
C ILE A 268 -15.51 -12.22 15.85
N LEU A 269 -14.96 -11.86 17.00
CA LEU A 269 -14.85 -12.77 18.15
C LEU A 269 -16.20 -13.04 18.81
N SER A 270 -17.10 -12.05 18.87
CA SER A 270 -18.40 -12.14 19.56
C SER A 270 -19.30 -13.24 19.00
N VAL A 271 -19.15 -13.57 17.72
CA VAL A 271 -19.91 -14.65 17.06
C VAL A 271 -19.59 -16.02 17.68
N GLU A 272 -18.33 -16.24 18.01
CA GLU A 272 -17.85 -17.56 18.47
C GLU A 272 -17.61 -17.62 19.99
N MET A 273 -17.52 -16.47 20.66
CA MET A 273 -17.25 -16.37 22.11
C MET A 273 -18.25 -17.18 22.97
N PRO A 274 -19.56 -17.27 22.69
CA PRO A 274 -20.45 -18.13 23.44
C PRO A 274 -20.04 -19.61 23.46
N LYS A 275 -19.54 -20.15 22.34
CA LYS A 275 -19.06 -21.53 22.28
C LYS A 275 -17.71 -21.69 22.99
N HIS A 276 -16.84 -20.69 22.88
CA HIS A 276 -15.58 -20.65 23.61
C HIS A 276 -15.81 -20.69 25.12
N ILE A 277 -16.73 -19.88 25.63
CA ILE A 277 -17.15 -19.84 27.04
C ILE A 277 -17.78 -21.19 27.48
N ASN A 278 -18.64 -21.77 26.65
CA ASN A 278 -19.20 -23.08 26.95
C ASN A 278 -18.13 -24.17 27.08
N ARG A 279 -17.02 -24.04 26.35
CA ARG A 279 -15.90 -25.00 26.42
C ARG A 279 -15.00 -24.76 27.62
N TRP A 280 -14.68 -23.51 27.92
CA TRP A 280 -13.58 -23.15 28.82
C TRP A 280 -14.04 -22.47 30.13
N GLY A 281 -15.29 -22.08 30.24
CA GLY A 281 -15.83 -21.31 31.36
C GLY A 281 -15.83 -19.81 31.13
N GLY A 282 -16.11 -19.06 32.20
CA GLY A 282 -16.33 -17.62 32.08
C GLY A 282 -17.79 -17.27 31.77
N SER A 283 -18.03 -16.02 31.41
CA SER A 283 -19.37 -15.56 31.00
C SER A 283 -19.30 -14.43 29.98
N MET A 284 -20.35 -14.29 29.17
CA MET A 284 -20.43 -13.18 28.21
C MET A 284 -20.41 -11.81 28.91
N ASN A 285 -21.07 -11.71 30.09
CA ASN A 285 -21.09 -10.46 30.86
C ASN A 285 -19.70 -10.07 31.37
N GLU A 286 -18.91 -11.04 31.85
CA GLU A 286 -17.54 -10.83 32.27
C GLU A 286 -16.65 -10.40 31.09
N TRP A 287 -16.72 -11.10 29.96
CA TRP A 287 -15.99 -10.74 28.77
C TRP A 287 -16.33 -9.33 28.27
N GLN A 288 -17.60 -8.95 28.26
CA GLN A 288 -18.06 -7.60 27.90
C GLN A 288 -17.55 -6.54 28.89
N THR A 289 -17.49 -6.87 30.19
CA THR A 289 -16.91 -5.99 31.22
C THR A 289 -15.41 -5.76 30.95
N ASN A 290 -14.69 -6.83 30.60
CA ASN A 290 -13.27 -6.75 30.25
C ASN A 290 -13.03 -5.92 28.98
N LEU A 291 -13.88 -6.09 27.97
CA LEU A 291 -13.83 -5.27 26.76
C LEU A 291 -14.10 -3.80 27.06
N GLN A 292 -15.04 -3.50 27.95
CA GLN A 292 -15.31 -2.11 28.35
C GLN A 292 -14.14 -1.50 29.12
N PHE A 293 -13.46 -2.28 29.96
CA PHE A 293 -12.23 -1.84 30.64
C PHE A 293 -11.15 -1.49 29.61
N LEU A 294 -10.86 -2.39 28.65
CA LEU A 294 -9.89 -2.13 27.58
C LEU A 294 -10.27 -0.90 26.77
N ARG A 295 -11.53 -0.74 26.40
CA ARG A 295 -12.05 0.42 25.69
C ARG A 295 -11.81 1.72 26.45
N ASN A 296 -12.01 1.71 27.77
CA ASN A 296 -11.77 2.88 28.63
C ASN A 296 -10.27 3.22 28.68
N GLN A 297 -9.37 2.21 28.75
CA GLN A 297 -7.93 2.42 28.69
C GLN A 297 -7.51 3.06 27.33
N ILE A 298 -8.01 2.54 26.21
CA ILE A 298 -7.73 3.08 24.88
C ILE A 298 -8.28 4.49 24.74
N THR A 299 -9.52 4.74 25.16
CA THR A 299 -10.14 6.07 25.08
C THR A 299 -9.38 7.10 25.92
N GLY A 300 -9.04 6.74 27.16
CA GLY A 300 -8.20 7.60 28.00
C GLY A 300 -6.85 7.88 27.36
N ARG A 301 -6.22 6.84 26.81
CA ARG A 301 -4.89 6.97 26.19
C ARG A 301 -4.85 7.98 25.05
N CYS A 302 -5.76 7.87 24.09
CA CYS A 302 -5.78 8.79 22.96
C CYS A 302 -6.25 10.22 23.34
N GLN A 303 -6.81 10.40 24.53
CA GLN A 303 -7.16 11.75 25.03
C GLN A 303 -6.00 12.47 25.73
N VAL A 304 -5.06 11.70 26.33
CA VAL A 304 -3.99 12.29 27.16
C VAL A 304 -2.61 12.25 26.49
N ILE A 305 -2.45 11.53 25.40
CA ILE A 305 -1.12 11.26 24.81
C ILE A 305 -0.41 12.54 24.34
N GLU A 306 -1.14 13.52 23.80
CA GLU A 306 -0.56 14.79 23.35
C GLU A 306 0.01 15.57 24.52
N GLN A 307 -0.74 15.68 25.62
CA GLN A 307 -0.25 16.31 26.86
C GLN A 307 0.97 15.58 27.43
N GLY A 308 0.94 14.23 27.45
CA GLY A 308 2.08 13.44 27.89
C GLY A 308 3.34 13.67 27.04
N LEU A 309 3.20 13.93 25.73
CA LEU A 309 4.34 14.28 24.87
C LEU A 309 4.88 15.68 25.18
N GLU A 310 4.00 16.66 25.46
CA GLU A 310 4.39 18.00 25.88
C GLU A 310 5.17 17.93 27.20
N ASP A 311 4.63 17.23 28.20
CA ASP A 311 5.23 17.10 29.53
C ASP A 311 6.60 16.38 29.48
N CYS A 312 6.77 15.44 28.54
CA CYS A 312 7.99 14.65 28.39
C CYS A 312 9.12 15.36 27.65
N TYR A 313 8.81 16.11 26.58
CA TYR A 313 9.83 16.44 25.58
C TYR A 313 10.05 17.93 25.34
N ASP A 314 9.56 18.80 26.20
CA ASP A 314 9.69 20.27 26.08
C ASP A 314 9.22 20.76 24.69
N VAL A 315 8.03 20.33 24.34
CA VAL A 315 7.30 20.78 23.16
C VAL A 315 6.04 21.52 23.58
N ASP A 316 5.44 22.28 22.68
CA ASP A 316 4.18 22.99 22.93
C ASP A 316 3.23 22.84 21.74
N GLY A 317 1.97 23.16 21.93
CA GLY A 317 0.96 23.07 20.89
C GLY A 317 0.04 21.86 21.05
N PRO A 318 -0.29 21.09 19.98
CA PRO A 318 0.21 21.26 18.62
C PRO A 318 -0.38 22.48 17.88
N HIS A 319 0.43 23.15 17.06
CA HIS A 319 0.06 24.34 16.30
C HIS A 319 -0.45 23.99 14.91
N PRO A 320 -1.55 24.55 14.42
CA PRO A 320 -2.00 24.33 13.06
C PRO A 320 -1.06 25.04 12.06
N VAL A 321 -0.62 24.31 11.06
CA VAL A 321 0.17 24.78 9.94
C VAL A 321 -0.62 24.56 8.66
N VAL A 322 -0.88 25.63 7.92
CA VAL A 322 -1.53 25.58 6.61
C VAL A 322 -0.45 25.58 5.54
N ILE A 323 -0.47 24.59 4.67
CA ILE A 323 0.48 24.45 3.55
C ILE A 323 -0.26 24.71 2.24
N ASN A 324 0.33 25.54 1.39
CA ASN A 324 -0.21 25.85 0.08
C ASN A 324 0.88 25.93 -0.99
N VAL A 325 0.48 25.88 -2.26
CA VAL A 325 1.34 26.10 -3.42
C VAL A 325 0.74 27.20 -4.31
N TRP A 326 1.59 28.05 -4.86
CA TRP A 326 1.16 29.10 -5.76
C TRP A 326 2.10 29.24 -6.97
N PRO A 327 1.59 29.34 -8.20
CA PRO A 327 0.18 29.15 -8.59
C PRO A 327 -0.35 27.72 -8.31
N PRO A 328 -1.67 27.49 -8.26
CA PRO A 328 -2.23 26.16 -8.04
C PRO A 328 -1.68 25.14 -9.06
N ASN A 329 -1.39 23.93 -8.60
CA ASN A 329 -0.84 22.82 -9.41
C ASN A 329 0.58 23.03 -9.98
N SER A 330 1.34 24.02 -9.50
CA SER A 330 2.71 24.32 -9.97
C SER A 330 3.79 23.44 -9.34
N GLY A 331 3.50 22.77 -8.26
CA GLY A 331 4.44 21.92 -7.54
C GLY A 331 3.80 21.16 -6.40
N ASP A 332 4.63 20.47 -5.64
CA ASP A 332 4.28 19.73 -4.45
C ASP A 332 5.17 20.14 -3.28
N VAL A 333 4.64 20.09 -2.07
CA VAL A 333 5.36 20.37 -0.83
C VAL A 333 5.39 19.14 0.05
N ASN A 334 6.57 18.76 0.51
CA ASN A 334 6.75 17.85 1.63
C ASN A 334 7.04 18.69 2.88
N PHE A 335 6.26 18.50 3.93
CA PHE A 335 6.45 19.15 5.23
C PHE A 335 6.54 18.08 6.32
N ASN A 336 7.66 18.04 7.03
CA ASN A 336 7.96 17.03 8.05
C ASN A 336 7.73 15.57 7.57
N GLY A 337 8.07 15.28 6.30
CA GLY A 337 7.89 13.96 5.69
C GLY A 337 6.47 13.69 5.14
N VAL A 338 5.54 14.62 5.31
CA VAL A 338 4.16 14.50 4.80
C VAL A 338 3.98 15.31 3.52
N GLN A 339 3.45 14.67 2.50
CA GLN A 339 3.05 15.28 1.24
C GLN A 339 1.58 14.98 0.98
N GLN A 340 0.81 16.00 0.56
CA GLN A 340 -0.60 15.85 0.23
C GLN A 340 -0.83 16.13 -1.26
N ALA A 341 -1.88 15.51 -1.80
CA ALA A 341 -2.23 15.69 -3.21
C ALA A 341 -3.02 16.98 -3.48
N ASN A 342 -3.65 17.54 -2.45
CA ASN A 342 -4.52 18.72 -2.57
C ASN A 342 -4.05 19.84 -1.67
N TYR A 343 -4.11 21.08 -2.18
CA TYR A 343 -3.76 22.30 -1.48
C TYR A 343 -4.93 23.29 -1.49
N PRO A 344 -5.08 24.16 -0.44
CA PRO A 344 -4.31 24.12 0.80
C PRO A 344 -4.69 22.91 1.67
N TRP A 345 -3.75 22.43 2.49
CA TRP A 345 -4.04 21.45 3.53
C TRP A 345 -3.54 21.93 4.88
N THR A 346 -4.19 21.49 5.95
CA THR A 346 -3.86 21.89 7.32
C THR A 346 -3.59 20.65 8.16
N GLN A 347 -2.51 20.70 8.92
CA GLN A 347 -2.20 19.71 9.95
C GLN A 347 -1.56 20.41 11.13
N SER A 348 -1.80 19.89 12.35
CA SER A 348 -1.17 20.42 13.55
C SER A 348 0.16 19.72 13.82
N TRP A 349 1.15 20.47 14.32
CA TRP A 349 2.50 20.01 14.62
C TRP A 349 2.95 20.59 15.96
N PHE A 350 3.73 19.82 16.75
CA PHE A 350 4.31 20.35 17.97
C PHE A 350 5.27 21.50 17.69
N GLY A 351 5.21 22.50 18.54
CA GLY A 351 6.15 23.61 18.59
C GLY A 351 7.43 23.23 19.34
N ASN A 352 8.38 24.17 19.39
CA ASN A 352 9.75 23.97 19.89
C ASN A 352 10.52 22.86 19.13
N LEU A 353 10.06 22.50 17.94
CA LEU A 353 10.71 21.52 17.06
C LEU A 353 11.13 22.14 15.74
N GLN A 354 12.22 21.60 15.19
CA GLN A 354 12.65 21.93 13.84
C GLN A 354 11.66 21.35 12.82
N ALA A 355 10.97 22.23 12.12
CA ALA A 355 10.16 21.89 10.95
C ALA A 355 11.06 21.83 9.71
N ASN A 356 10.87 20.79 8.88
CA ASN A 356 11.59 20.59 7.64
C ASN A 356 10.61 20.63 6.47
N MET A 357 10.96 21.35 5.42
CA MET A 357 10.13 21.46 4.24
C MET A 357 10.93 21.40 2.95
N SER A 358 10.33 20.85 1.92
CA SER A 358 10.89 20.86 0.57
C SER A 358 9.80 21.05 -0.46
N ALA A 359 10.09 21.80 -1.50
CA ALA A 359 9.20 22.03 -2.63
C ALA A 359 9.77 21.33 -3.87
N THR A 360 8.92 20.58 -4.57
CA THR A 360 9.25 19.91 -5.84
C THR A 360 8.41 20.53 -6.93
N ALA A 361 9.06 21.17 -7.90
CA ALA A 361 8.37 21.79 -9.02
C ALA A 361 7.84 20.73 -9.99
N LYS A 362 6.63 20.92 -10.50
CA LYS A 362 6.12 20.16 -11.64
C LYS A 362 6.78 20.65 -12.93
N VAL A 363 6.70 19.82 -13.97
CA VAL A 363 7.29 20.15 -15.27
C VAL A 363 6.74 21.49 -15.79
N GLY A 364 7.60 22.36 -16.27
CA GLY A 364 7.25 23.71 -16.67
C GLY A 364 7.28 24.78 -15.58
N TRP A 365 7.69 24.38 -14.38
CA TRP A 365 7.82 25.27 -13.24
C TRP A 365 9.18 25.15 -12.56
N ASN A 366 9.62 26.23 -11.92
CA ASN A 366 10.73 26.25 -10.99
C ASN A 366 10.26 26.77 -9.65
N PHE A 367 10.78 26.19 -8.58
CA PHE A 367 10.61 26.78 -7.26
C PHE A 367 11.28 28.14 -7.20
N SER A 368 10.57 29.13 -6.67
CA SER A 368 11.08 30.50 -6.51
C SER A 368 11.48 30.75 -5.07
N HIS A 369 10.53 30.71 -4.16
CA HIS A 369 10.78 30.98 -2.75
C HIS A 369 9.59 30.50 -1.89
N TRP A 370 9.80 30.53 -0.58
CA TRP A 370 8.80 30.31 0.43
C TRP A 370 8.24 31.63 0.96
N GLU A 371 6.92 31.66 1.25
CA GLU A 371 6.28 32.69 2.05
C GLU A 371 5.78 32.07 3.35
N LEU A 372 6.25 32.57 4.51
CA LEU A 372 5.82 32.20 5.84
C LEU A 372 5.22 33.45 6.51
N PHE A 373 4.09 33.27 7.16
CA PHE A 373 3.37 34.43 7.76
C PHE A 373 3.87 34.78 9.17
N ASN A 374 4.22 33.77 9.96
CA ASN A 374 4.59 33.96 11.37
C ASN A 374 6.04 33.56 11.69
N HIS A 375 6.77 33.00 10.72
CA HIS A 375 8.16 32.63 10.87
C HIS A 375 9.03 33.19 9.73
N THR A 376 10.33 33.17 9.95
CA THR A 376 11.33 33.57 8.94
C THR A 376 12.33 32.46 8.72
N LEU A 377 12.80 32.33 7.47
CA LEU A 377 13.84 31.37 7.10
C LEU A 377 15.22 31.99 7.13
N THR A 378 16.20 31.21 7.50
CA THR A 378 17.61 31.58 7.48
C THR A 378 18.36 30.61 6.56
N PRO A 379 19.20 31.08 5.61
CA PRO A 379 19.59 32.49 5.37
C PRO A 379 18.49 33.35 4.73
N ASP A 380 17.58 32.78 3.92
CA ASP A 380 16.48 33.47 3.24
C ASP A 380 15.40 32.50 2.74
N SER A 381 14.35 33.02 2.12
CA SER A 381 13.20 32.24 1.66
C SER A 381 13.44 31.48 0.36
N THR A 382 14.59 31.62 -0.31
CA THR A 382 14.89 30.92 -1.59
C THR A 382 15.53 29.55 -1.37
N VAL A 383 15.90 29.21 -0.14
CA VAL A 383 16.53 27.92 0.20
C VAL A 383 15.50 26.78 0.10
N ASN A 384 15.85 25.74 -0.65
CA ASN A 384 15.03 24.54 -0.80
C ASN A 384 15.94 23.30 -0.94
N PRO A 385 15.89 22.30 -0.03
CA PRO A 385 15.01 22.24 1.14
C PRO A 385 15.34 23.28 2.21
N ALA A 386 14.34 23.64 3.02
CA ALA A 386 14.45 24.62 4.09
C ALA A 386 14.01 24.04 5.44
N SER A 387 14.44 24.68 6.53
CA SER A 387 14.00 24.32 7.87
C SER A 387 13.93 25.57 8.78
N PHE A 388 13.06 25.51 9.79
CA PHE A 388 12.89 26.57 10.79
C PHE A 388 12.39 25.97 12.11
N LEU A 389 12.56 26.71 13.21
CA LEU A 389 12.00 26.34 14.49
C LEU A 389 10.52 26.75 14.52
N LEU A 390 9.61 25.78 14.59
CA LEU A 390 8.17 26.06 14.72
C LEU A 390 7.85 26.52 16.14
N LEU A 391 7.30 27.70 16.29
CA LEU A 391 6.99 28.29 17.61
C LEU A 391 5.51 28.62 17.78
N GLN A 392 4.73 28.62 16.71
CA GLN A 392 3.32 28.96 16.70
C GLN A 392 2.67 28.54 15.38
N ALA A 393 1.35 28.67 15.28
CA ALA A 393 0.62 28.45 14.03
C ALA A 393 1.18 29.28 12.88
N ASP A 394 1.19 28.71 11.68
CA ASP A 394 1.65 29.40 10.47
C ASP A 394 0.84 29.04 9.23
N SER A 395 0.99 29.90 8.21
CA SER A 395 0.57 29.62 6.84
C SER A 395 1.80 29.72 5.94
N ILE A 396 2.10 28.64 5.23
CA ILE A 396 3.30 28.48 4.42
C ILE A 396 2.89 28.27 2.98
N VAL A 397 3.44 29.07 2.08
CA VAL A 397 3.17 28.96 0.65
C VAL A 397 4.47 28.75 -0.11
N ALA A 398 4.53 27.69 -0.90
CA ALA A 398 5.61 27.48 -1.88
C ALA A 398 5.27 28.26 -3.17
N ILE A 399 6.09 29.20 -3.53
CA ILE A 399 5.93 30.01 -4.75
C ILE A 399 6.75 29.42 -5.88
N PHE A 400 6.09 29.19 -7.01
CA PHE A 400 6.72 28.69 -8.22
C PHE A 400 6.57 29.68 -9.37
N VAL A 401 7.55 29.73 -10.23
CA VAL A 401 7.57 30.53 -11.46
C VAL A 401 7.66 29.63 -12.68
N ARG A 402 7.04 30.01 -13.78
CA ARG A 402 7.10 29.24 -15.03
C ARG A 402 8.51 29.24 -15.62
N THR A 403 8.89 28.09 -16.14
CA THR A 403 10.04 27.98 -17.06
C THR A 403 9.57 28.16 -18.50
N ASP A 404 10.25 29.03 -19.25
CA ASP A 404 9.79 29.50 -20.56
C ASP A 404 9.96 28.49 -21.72
N SER A 405 10.30 27.23 -21.47
CA SER A 405 10.47 26.28 -22.56
C SER A 405 10.12 24.84 -22.19
N LEU A 406 8.89 24.48 -22.42
CA LEU A 406 8.43 23.09 -22.48
C LEU A 406 8.41 22.63 -23.94
N THR A 407 8.57 21.34 -24.20
CA THR A 407 8.57 20.81 -25.57
C THR A 407 7.50 19.76 -25.74
N LEU A 408 6.78 19.82 -26.86
CA LEU A 408 5.88 18.77 -27.32
C LEU A 408 6.44 18.18 -28.62
N THR A 409 6.67 16.88 -28.61
CA THR A 409 7.06 16.12 -29.80
C THR A 409 5.82 15.52 -30.44
N TYR A 410 5.56 15.85 -31.69
CA TYR A 410 4.49 15.26 -32.50
C TYR A 410 5.05 14.09 -33.31
N ASP A 411 4.31 12.97 -33.36
CA ASP A 411 4.66 11.82 -34.19
C ASP A 411 3.43 11.12 -34.73
N VAL A 412 3.60 10.29 -35.75
CA VAL A 412 2.53 9.49 -36.35
C VAL A 412 2.97 8.03 -36.50
N SER A 413 2.05 7.12 -36.22
CA SER A 413 2.29 5.67 -36.30
C SER A 413 1.14 4.97 -37.06
N PRO A 414 1.44 4.12 -38.08
CA PRO A 414 2.75 3.92 -38.73
C PRO A 414 3.23 5.18 -39.48
N PRO A 415 4.53 5.32 -39.79
CA PRO A 415 5.02 6.46 -40.58
C PRO A 415 4.28 6.62 -41.90
N LEU A 416 3.96 7.86 -42.28
CA LEU A 416 3.24 8.23 -43.53
C LEU A 416 1.75 7.79 -43.57
N SER A 417 1.17 7.33 -42.48
CA SER A 417 -0.23 6.90 -42.42
C SER A 417 -1.23 8.07 -42.25
N GLY A 418 -0.75 9.23 -41.85
CA GLY A 418 -1.56 10.43 -41.63
C GLY A 418 -0.73 11.64 -41.30
N SER A 419 -1.40 12.70 -40.84
CA SER A 419 -0.79 13.90 -40.30
C SER A 419 -1.57 14.45 -39.11
N ILE A 420 -0.92 15.31 -38.33
CA ILE A 420 -1.51 16.01 -37.19
C ILE A 420 -1.69 17.47 -37.57
N ARG A 421 -2.87 18.04 -37.30
CA ARG A 421 -3.09 19.49 -37.30
C ARG A 421 -3.17 19.96 -35.85
N SER A 422 -2.34 20.92 -35.50
CA SER A 422 -2.35 21.56 -34.17
C SER A 422 -2.67 23.04 -34.33
N ASN A 423 -3.69 23.53 -33.63
CA ASN A 423 -4.17 24.91 -33.73
C ASN A 423 -4.33 25.41 -35.17
N GLY A 424 -4.92 24.57 -36.04
CA GLY A 424 -5.18 24.90 -37.46
C GLY A 424 -3.99 24.71 -38.41
N THR A 425 -2.78 24.46 -37.88
CA THR A 425 -1.57 24.25 -38.69
C THR A 425 -1.20 22.78 -38.78
N VAL A 426 -0.99 22.24 -39.98
CA VAL A 426 -0.55 20.86 -40.19
C VAL A 426 0.95 20.75 -39.85
N ILE A 427 1.30 19.76 -39.06
CA ILE A 427 2.72 19.46 -38.71
C ILE A 427 3.41 18.87 -39.95
N PRO A 428 4.50 19.50 -40.43
CA PRO A 428 5.04 19.21 -41.74
C PRO A 428 5.91 17.97 -41.85
N VAL A 429 6.49 17.52 -40.73
CA VAL A 429 7.40 16.35 -40.66
C VAL A 429 7.25 15.64 -39.32
N TYR A 430 7.56 14.36 -39.26
CA TYR A 430 7.51 13.54 -38.04
C TYR A 430 8.78 12.73 -37.86
N PRO A 431 9.30 12.59 -36.60
CA PRO A 431 8.87 13.36 -35.41
C PRO A 431 9.28 14.84 -35.49
N LEU A 432 8.47 15.75 -34.94
CA LEU A 432 8.76 17.17 -34.82
C LEU A 432 8.59 17.65 -33.39
N THR A 433 9.64 18.18 -32.80
CA THR A 433 9.60 18.80 -31.47
C THR A 433 9.39 20.31 -31.58
N GLN A 434 8.41 20.84 -30.87
CA GLN A 434 8.09 22.26 -30.79
C GLN A 434 8.07 22.74 -29.35
N THR A 435 8.58 23.96 -29.12
CA THR A 435 8.47 24.62 -27.81
C THR A 435 7.05 25.13 -27.61
N GLN A 436 6.49 24.84 -26.44
CA GLN A 436 5.16 25.25 -26.03
C GLN A 436 5.22 25.96 -24.67
N LEU A 437 4.25 26.84 -24.41
CA LEU A 437 4.07 27.43 -23.09
C LEU A 437 3.13 26.57 -22.25
N ALA A 438 3.47 26.37 -21.00
CA ALA A 438 2.56 25.68 -20.07
C ALA A 438 1.23 26.45 -19.93
N GLY A 439 0.12 25.72 -19.97
CA GLY A 439 -1.25 26.27 -19.94
C GLY A 439 -1.81 26.61 -21.32
N ASN A 440 -1.04 26.46 -22.41
CA ASN A 440 -1.61 26.56 -23.74
C ASN A 440 -2.62 25.43 -23.97
N VAL A 441 -3.73 25.79 -24.61
CA VAL A 441 -4.68 24.81 -25.10
C VAL A 441 -4.40 24.57 -26.58
N LEU A 442 -4.08 23.32 -26.91
CA LEU A 442 -3.84 22.90 -28.28
C LEU A 442 -5.07 22.17 -28.81
N ASN A 443 -5.62 22.67 -29.92
CA ASN A 443 -6.66 21.97 -30.66
C ASN A 443 -6.01 21.03 -31.64
N LEU A 444 -6.25 19.74 -31.49
CA LEU A 444 -5.62 18.67 -32.23
C LEU A 444 -6.63 18.05 -33.20
N GLU A 445 -6.19 17.74 -34.40
CA GLU A 445 -6.96 16.98 -35.38
C GLU A 445 -6.06 15.98 -36.09
N ALA A 446 -6.45 14.72 -36.05
CA ALA A 446 -5.79 13.64 -36.79
C ALA A 446 -6.33 13.57 -38.21
N LEU A 447 -5.44 13.59 -39.19
CA LEU A 447 -5.77 13.63 -40.63
C LEU A 447 -5.22 12.36 -41.29
N PRO A 448 -6.01 11.29 -41.46
CA PRO A 448 -5.54 10.08 -42.13
C PRO A 448 -5.31 10.33 -43.62
N VAL A 449 -4.33 9.67 -44.21
CA VAL A 449 -4.17 9.59 -45.66
C VAL A 449 -5.12 8.52 -46.23
N ALA A 450 -5.34 8.55 -47.54
CA ALA A 450 -6.23 7.58 -48.22
C ALA A 450 -5.81 6.13 -47.89
N GLY A 451 -6.77 5.31 -47.48
CA GLY A 451 -6.55 3.91 -47.06
C GLY A 451 -6.17 3.73 -45.58
N TYR A 452 -6.23 4.79 -44.79
CA TYR A 452 -6.07 4.74 -43.34
C TYR A 452 -7.23 5.41 -42.61
N LEU A 453 -7.51 4.95 -41.42
CA LEU A 453 -8.43 5.55 -40.45
C LEU A 453 -7.66 5.96 -39.23
N PHE A 454 -8.09 7.02 -38.55
CA PHE A 454 -7.56 7.36 -37.25
C PHE A 454 -8.03 6.32 -36.23
N ASP A 455 -7.12 5.85 -35.37
CA ASP A 455 -7.40 4.89 -34.32
C ASP A 455 -7.49 5.60 -32.97
N TYR A 456 -6.35 6.09 -32.47
CA TYR A 456 -6.31 6.84 -31.21
C TYR A 456 -5.07 7.74 -31.13
N TRP A 457 -5.10 8.62 -30.12
CA TRP A 457 -3.96 9.40 -29.69
C TRP A 457 -3.25 8.70 -28.54
N GLU A 458 -1.94 8.58 -28.60
CA GLU A 458 -1.09 8.20 -27.48
C GLU A 458 -0.38 9.45 -26.94
N ILE A 459 -0.48 9.65 -25.62
CA ILE A 459 0.18 10.73 -24.90
C ILE A 459 0.52 10.23 -23.49
N PHE A 460 1.67 10.63 -22.94
CA PHE A 460 2.24 9.98 -21.76
C PHE A 460 1.95 10.71 -20.44
N HIS A 461 1.87 12.03 -20.47
CA HIS A 461 1.76 12.86 -19.26
C HIS A 461 0.52 13.75 -19.23
N HIS A 462 -0.33 13.70 -20.23
CA HIS A 462 -1.53 14.51 -20.34
C HIS A 462 -2.77 13.67 -20.61
N SER A 463 -3.92 14.31 -20.42
CA SER A 463 -5.22 13.77 -20.85
C SER A 463 -5.78 14.63 -21.98
N LEU A 464 -6.48 14.00 -22.89
CA LEU A 464 -7.16 14.66 -24.00
C LEU A 464 -8.66 14.82 -23.71
N SER A 465 -9.23 15.90 -24.20
CA SER A 465 -10.68 16.15 -24.11
C SER A 465 -11.28 16.20 -25.52
N PRO A 466 -12.32 15.39 -25.84
CA PRO A 466 -13.10 14.55 -24.92
C PRO A 466 -12.36 13.29 -24.45
N ASP A 467 -11.54 12.65 -25.27
CA ASP A 467 -10.73 11.46 -24.96
C ASP A 467 -9.71 11.18 -26.07
N SER A 468 -8.89 10.12 -25.92
CA SER A 468 -7.86 9.75 -26.89
C SER A 468 -8.39 9.08 -28.18
N SER A 469 -9.64 8.64 -28.23
CA SER A 469 -10.25 8.00 -29.41
C SER A 469 -10.89 9.01 -30.39
N ALA A 470 -11.07 10.25 -29.95
CA ALA A 470 -11.63 11.29 -30.79
C ALA A 470 -10.58 11.89 -31.74
N ALA A 471 -10.81 11.83 -33.05
CA ALA A 471 -9.87 12.38 -34.04
C ALA A 471 -9.65 13.90 -33.87
N GLN A 472 -10.64 14.61 -33.31
CA GLN A 472 -10.51 16.00 -32.86
C GLN A 472 -10.55 16.06 -31.36
N SER A 473 -9.46 16.51 -30.75
CA SER A 473 -9.26 16.58 -29.29
C SER A 473 -8.55 17.86 -28.88
N MET A 474 -8.70 18.22 -27.61
CA MET A 474 -8.00 19.34 -26.99
C MET A 474 -7.00 18.84 -25.97
N LEU A 475 -5.82 19.44 -25.95
CA LEU A 475 -4.76 19.21 -24.99
C LEU A 475 -4.47 20.51 -24.24
N THR A 476 -4.62 20.51 -22.93
CA THR A 476 -4.07 21.59 -22.08
C THR A 476 -2.64 21.23 -21.72
N PHE A 477 -1.69 21.92 -22.32
CA PHE A 477 -0.26 21.59 -22.24
C PHE A 477 0.34 22.07 -20.90
N GLY A 478 0.96 21.18 -20.15
CA GLY A 478 1.47 21.47 -18.81
C GLY A 478 2.90 21.01 -18.55
N GLU A 479 3.39 20.05 -19.32
CA GLU A 479 4.72 19.46 -19.15
C GLU A 479 5.26 18.97 -20.51
N THR A 480 6.57 18.68 -20.58
CA THR A 480 7.18 18.11 -21.79
C THR A 480 6.59 16.72 -22.06
N ASP A 481 6.14 16.48 -23.30
CA ASP A 481 5.47 15.24 -23.66
C ASP A 481 5.69 14.87 -25.14
N THR A 482 5.26 13.67 -25.49
CA THR A 482 5.18 13.19 -26.86
C THR A 482 3.72 12.83 -27.17
N LEU A 483 3.22 13.32 -28.31
CA LEU A 483 1.88 13.05 -28.83
C LEU A 483 2.03 12.26 -30.12
N ILE A 484 1.45 11.05 -30.15
CA ILE A 484 1.48 10.16 -31.30
C ILE A 484 0.05 9.96 -31.81
N ALA A 485 -0.17 10.25 -33.09
CA ALA A 485 -1.42 9.87 -33.74
C ALA A 485 -1.28 8.47 -34.33
N HIS A 486 -2.07 7.53 -33.84
CA HIS A 486 -2.12 6.17 -34.36
C HIS A 486 -3.18 6.05 -35.44
N PHE A 487 -2.78 5.47 -36.58
CA PHE A 487 -3.66 5.20 -37.70
C PHE A 487 -3.63 3.72 -38.06
N VAL A 488 -4.77 3.16 -38.37
CA VAL A 488 -4.91 1.78 -38.85
C VAL A 488 -5.26 1.79 -40.31
N ARG A 489 -4.87 0.79 -41.07
CA ARG A 489 -5.34 0.64 -42.45
C ARG A 489 -6.85 0.51 -42.44
N GLU A 490 -7.47 1.25 -43.32
CA GLU A 490 -8.88 1.02 -43.62
C GLU A 490 -9.05 -0.46 -43.98
N PRO A 491 -9.92 -1.22 -43.29
CA PRO A 491 -10.07 -2.63 -43.61
C PRO A 491 -10.47 -2.71 -45.08
N ASP A 492 -9.61 -3.32 -45.89
CA ASP A 492 -10.02 -3.79 -47.19
C ASP A 492 -11.32 -4.55 -46.94
N ASN A 493 -12.39 -4.16 -47.66
CA ASN A 493 -13.74 -4.70 -47.51
C ASN A 493 -13.67 -6.18 -47.18
N PRO A 494 -14.11 -6.68 -46.02
CA PRO A 494 -13.72 -7.96 -45.50
C PRO A 494 -13.82 -8.98 -46.61
N ILE A 495 -12.68 -9.55 -47.00
CA ILE A 495 -12.69 -10.75 -47.83
C ILE A 495 -13.40 -11.74 -46.93
N ASP A 496 -14.65 -12.04 -47.24
CA ASP A 496 -15.38 -13.11 -46.56
C ASP A 496 -14.41 -14.28 -46.47
N PRO A 497 -14.18 -14.86 -45.26
CA PRO A 497 -13.31 -16.01 -45.12
C PRO A 497 -13.71 -17.02 -46.22
N PRO A 498 -12.77 -17.71 -46.87
CA PRO A 498 -13.06 -18.58 -47.98
C PRO A 498 -14.24 -19.47 -47.62
N PRO A 499 -15.23 -19.62 -48.51
CA PRO A 499 -16.41 -20.41 -48.22
C PRO A 499 -15.94 -21.79 -47.70
N PRO A 500 -16.62 -22.34 -46.71
CA PRO A 500 -16.24 -23.62 -46.14
C PRO A 500 -16.08 -24.64 -47.28
N PRO A 501 -15.09 -25.52 -47.20
CA PRO A 501 -14.81 -26.44 -48.29
C PRO A 501 -16.08 -27.21 -48.73
N SER A 502 -16.30 -27.31 -50.01
CA SER A 502 -17.50 -27.85 -50.62
C SER A 502 -17.86 -29.31 -50.30
N ASN A 503 -17.13 -29.95 -49.39
CA ASN A 503 -17.29 -31.32 -48.95
C ASN A 503 -17.65 -31.42 -47.46
N MET A 504 -18.45 -30.53 -46.92
CA MET A 504 -18.99 -30.72 -45.57
C MET A 504 -20.18 -31.67 -45.62
N ASP A 505 -20.01 -32.79 -44.97
CA ASP A 505 -21.09 -33.72 -44.62
C ASP A 505 -22.23 -33.02 -43.90
N ASP A 506 -23.40 -33.58 -43.98
CA ASP A 506 -24.73 -33.09 -43.57
C ASP A 506 -24.92 -32.37 -42.25
N GLU A 507 -23.87 -32.08 -41.44
CA GLU A 507 -23.93 -31.28 -40.20
C GLU A 507 -23.31 -29.88 -40.34
N ALA A 508 -24.11 -28.98 -40.55
CA ALA A 508 -24.01 -27.63 -41.04
C ALA A 508 -23.53 -26.54 -40.06
N LEU A 509 -22.85 -26.91 -38.98
CA LEU A 509 -22.32 -25.96 -37.96
C LEU A 509 -20.80 -26.06 -37.89
N TRP A 510 -20.12 -24.95 -38.12
CA TRP A 510 -18.67 -24.89 -37.97
C TRP A 510 -18.28 -23.93 -36.83
N LEU A 511 -17.39 -24.39 -35.96
CA LEU A 511 -16.83 -23.67 -34.82
C LEU A 511 -15.32 -23.57 -35.00
N PRO A 512 -14.75 -22.36 -35.12
CA PRO A 512 -13.30 -22.19 -35.10
C PRO A 512 -12.70 -22.79 -33.82
N ASN A 513 -11.55 -23.42 -33.93
CA ASN A 513 -10.83 -23.99 -32.79
C ASN A 513 -9.82 -22.99 -32.17
N ALA A 514 -9.59 -21.86 -32.83
CA ALA A 514 -8.78 -20.74 -32.33
C ALA A 514 -9.22 -19.41 -32.98
N PHE A 515 -8.94 -18.32 -32.31
CA PHE A 515 -8.98 -16.96 -32.86
C PHE A 515 -7.89 -16.12 -32.18
N THR A 516 -7.46 -15.07 -32.88
CA THR A 516 -6.33 -14.24 -32.47
C THR A 516 -6.79 -12.81 -32.24
N VAL A 517 -6.55 -12.28 -31.06
CA VAL A 517 -6.84 -10.87 -30.72
C VAL A 517 -5.49 -10.14 -30.65
N ASN A 518 -4.86 -9.97 -31.82
CA ASN A 518 -3.51 -9.40 -31.94
C ASN A 518 -3.48 -8.10 -32.77
N GLY A 519 -4.66 -7.61 -33.21
CA GLY A 519 -4.79 -6.36 -33.95
C GLY A 519 -4.35 -6.41 -35.40
N ASP A 520 -4.16 -7.60 -35.99
CA ASP A 520 -3.77 -7.76 -37.39
C ASP A 520 -4.97 -7.73 -38.38
N GLY A 521 -6.21 -7.66 -37.84
CA GLY A 521 -7.45 -7.65 -38.59
C GLY A 521 -7.92 -9.03 -39.06
N LEU A 522 -7.22 -10.12 -38.70
CA LEU A 522 -7.56 -11.48 -39.08
C LEU A 522 -7.95 -12.31 -37.86
N ASN A 523 -9.15 -12.90 -37.90
CA ASN A 523 -9.65 -13.76 -36.81
C ASN A 523 -9.75 -13.10 -35.42
N GLU A 524 -9.93 -11.80 -35.36
CA GLU A 524 -9.98 -11.00 -34.12
C GLU A 524 -11.16 -11.32 -33.20
N VAL A 525 -12.13 -12.10 -33.69
CA VAL A 525 -13.34 -12.45 -32.96
C VAL A 525 -13.71 -13.91 -33.17
N PHE A 526 -14.29 -14.52 -32.15
CA PHE A 526 -14.90 -15.83 -32.27
C PHE A 526 -16.34 -15.69 -32.79
N LYS A 527 -16.63 -16.36 -33.93
CA LYS A 527 -17.95 -16.45 -34.55
C LYS A 527 -18.34 -17.91 -34.76
N VAL A 528 -19.65 -18.16 -34.73
CA VAL A 528 -20.24 -19.44 -35.11
C VAL A 528 -20.68 -19.34 -36.56
N TYR A 529 -20.23 -20.26 -37.42
CA TYR A 529 -20.60 -20.33 -38.82
C TYR A 529 -21.58 -21.49 -39.05
N HIS A 530 -22.56 -21.29 -39.89
CA HIS A 530 -23.59 -22.29 -40.18
C HIS A 530 -24.11 -22.18 -41.61
N ASN A 531 -24.73 -23.25 -42.12
CA ASN A 531 -25.42 -23.24 -43.39
C ASN A 531 -26.95 -23.00 -43.23
N ALA A 532 -27.67 -22.98 -44.33
CA ALA A 532 -29.12 -22.68 -44.36
C ALA A 532 -29.99 -23.73 -43.64
N THR A 533 -29.46 -24.88 -43.23
CA THR A 533 -30.23 -25.86 -42.45
C THR A 533 -30.35 -25.51 -40.95
N ILE A 534 -29.56 -24.54 -40.49
CA ILE A 534 -29.68 -23.98 -39.15
C ILE A 534 -30.32 -22.59 -39.27
N THR A 535 -31.49 -22.43 -38.67
CA THR A 535 -32.29 -21.20 -38.80
C THR A 535 -32.26 -20.32 -37.56
N GLU A 536 -31.93 -20.92 -36.41
CA GLU A 536 -31.87 -20.23 -35.12
C GLU A 536 -30.80 -20.85 -34.26
N GLY A 537 -30.11 -20.02 -33.47
CA GLY A 537 -29.14 -20.52 -32.50
C GLY A 537 -28.57 -19.46 -31.60
N THR A 538 -28.03 -19.90 -30.48
CA THR A 538 -27.35 -19.10 -29.46
C THR A 538 -26.05 -19.80 -29.08
N PHE A 539 -25.09 -19.04 -28.62
CA PHE A 539 -23.88 -19.69 -28.03
C PHE A 539 -23.42 -18.94 -26.78
N SER A 540 -22.74 -19.68 -25.92
CA SER A 540 -22.16 -19.17 -24.68
C SER A 540 -20.71 -19.60 -24.56
N ILE A 541 -19.87 -18.70 -24.03
CA ILE A 541 -18.44 -18.93 -23.78
C ILE A 541 -18.23 -19.02 -22.29
N PHE A 542 -17.49 -20.03 -21.86
CA PHE A 542 -17.14 -20.31 -20.48
C PHE A 542 -15.62 -20.41 -20.33
N ASP A 543 -15.12 -19.97 -19.19
CA ASP A 543 -13.74 -20.22 -18.82
C ASP A 543 -13.49 -21.67 -18.38
N ARG A 544 -12.24 -21.98 -18.00
CA ARG A 544 -11.85 -23.33 -17.53
C ARG A 544 -12.50 -23.72 -16.20
N TRP A 545 -13.08 -22.78 -15.48
CA TRP A 545 -13.74 -23.00 -14.20
C TRP A 545 -15.27 -23.13 -14.33
N GLY A 546 -15.79 -22.92 -15.56
CA GLY A 546 -17.22 -22.96 -15.86
C GLY A 546 -17.93 -21.63 -15.62
N GLU A 547 -17.19 -20.52 -15.43
CA GLU A 547 -17.79 -19.19 -15.37
C GLU A 547 -18.24 -18.75 -16.76
N LEU A 548 -19.47 -18.21 -16.85
CA LEU A 548 -20.04 -17.70 -18.09
C LEU A 548 -19.47 -16.32 -18.40
N LEU A 549 -18.72 -16.20 -19.49
CA LEU A 549 -18.07 -14.97 -19.90
C LEU A 549 -18.87 -14.18 -20.96
N PHE A 550 -19.53 -14.89 -21.87
CA PHE A 550 -20.26 -14.28 -22.97
C PHE A 550 -21.45 -15.14 -23.39
N THR A 551 -22.56 -14.49 -23.81
CA THR A 551 -23.71 -15.15 -24.43
C THR A 551 -24.19 -14.38 -25.65
N ALA A 552 -24.16 -15.02 -26.80
CA ALA A 552 -24.77 -14.54 -28.03
C ALA A 552 -26.24 -14.96 -28.12
N LYS A 553 -27.13 -14.04 -28.42
CA LYS A 553 -28.57 -14.28 -28.62
C LYS A 553 -28.90 -14.80 -30.01
N ASN A 554 -27.98 -14.68 -30.95
CA ASN A 554 -28.04 -15.22 -32.31
C ASN A 554 -26.63 -15.34 -32.89
N PHE A 555 -26.46 -15.96 -34.04
CA PHE A 555 -25.17 -16.20 -34.69
C PHE A 555 -24.58 -14.98 -35.43
N ASN A 556 -25.26 -13.84 -35.46
CA ASN A 556 -24.71 -12.58 -35.97
C ASN A 556 -23.86 -11.85 -34.92
N GLN A 557 -23.87 -12.33 -33.66
CA GLN A 557 -23.04 -11.81 -32.59
C GLN A 557 -21.72 -12.62 -32.51
N TRP A 558 -20.70 -12.02 -31.92
CA TRP A 558 -19.38 -12.59 -31.78
C TRP A 558 -18.78 -12.22 -30.44
N TRP A 559 -17.79 -13.00 -30.00
CA TRP A 559 -17.01 -12.74 -28.80
C TRP A 559 -15.62 -12.23 -29.18
N ASP A 560 -15.22 -11.10 -28.64
CA ASP A 560 -13.96 -10.40 -28.89
C ASP A 560 -12.82 -10.77 -27.91
N GLY A 561 -13.02 -11.81 -27.09
CA GLY A 561 -12.03 -12.22 -26.10
C GLY A 561 -12.02 -11.36 -24.84
N ASN A 562 -13.04 -10.51 -24.61
CA ASN A 562 -13.17 -9.67 -23.41
C ASN A 562 -14.29 -10.15 -22.49
N TYR A 563 -14.15 -9.88 -21.18
CA TYR A 563 -15.18 -10.06 -20.16
C TYR A 563 -15.22 -8.83 -19.25
N MET A 564 -16.39 -8.21 -19.08
CA MET A 564 -16.57 -6.96 -18.32
C MET A 564 -15.59 -5.84 -18.72
N ASN A 565 -15.36 -5.67 -20.03
CA ASN A 565 -14.40 -4.72 -20.61
C ASN A 565 -12.93 -4.95 -20.19
N GLN A 566 -12.59 -6.15 -19.78
CA GLN A 566 -11.21 -6.57 -19.51
C GLN A 566 -10.83 -7.71 -20.44
N PRO A 567 -9.60 -7.73 -20.96
CA PRO A 567 -9.12 -8.82 -21.80
C PRO A 567 -9.02 -10.12 -21.02
N CYS A 568 -9.64 -11.18 -21.55
CA CYS A 568 -9.47 -12.53 -21.03
C CYS A 568 -8.04 -13.05 -21.27
N MET A 569 -7.53 -13.92 -20.41
CA MET A 569 -6.21 -14.51 -20.56
C MET A 569 -6.15 -15.40 -21.81
N GLU A 570 -4.98 -15.50 -22.44
CA GLU A 570 -4.73 -16.52 -23.46
C GLU A 570 -5.01 -17.92 -22.92
N GLY A 571 -5.60 -18.76 -23.76
CA GLY A 571 -5.89 -20.13 -23.36
C GLY A 571 -7.16 -20.71 -23.97
N VAL A 572 -7.56 -21.87 -23.42
CA VAL A 572 -8.71 -22.64 -23.91
C VAL A 572 -9.98 -22.23 -23.18
N TYR A 573 -11.01 -21.94 -23.96
CA TYR A 573 -12.36 -21.62 -23.51
C TYR A 573 -13.36 -22.63 -24.05
N THR A 574 -14.42 -22.91 -23.30
CA THR A 574 -15.47 -23.82 -23.71
C THR A 574 -16.60 -23.05 -24.38
N VAL A 575 -17.00 -23.50 -25.55
CA VAL A 575 -18.11 -22.96 -26.31
C VAL A 575 -19.28 -23.93 -26.28
N ALA A 576 -20.43 -23.50 -25.78
CA ALA A 576 -21.66 -24.27 -25.85
C ALA A 576 -22.63 -23.60 -26.83
N VAL A 577 -22.97 -24.29 -27.91
CA VAL A 577 -23.85 -23.79 -28.96
C VAL A 577 -25.16 -24.56 -28.94
N ARG A 578 -26.27 -23.84 -28.84
CA ARG A 578 -27.62 -24.40 -28.98
C ARG A 578 -28.25 -23.88 -30.26
N TYR A 579 -28.69 -24.76 -31.14
CA TYR A 579 -29.21 -24.40 -32.46
C TYR A 579 -30.37 -25.26 -32.88
N TYR A 580 -31.26 -24.70 -33.73
CA TYR A 580 -32.35 -25.41 -34.33
C TYR A 580 -31.99 -25.91 -35.73
N ASN A 581 -32.02 -27.23 -35.91
CA ASN A 581 -31.79 -27.86 -37.21
C ASN A 581 -33.13 -28.04 -37.91
N ALA A 582 -33.38 -27.25 -38.97
CA ALA A 582 -34.63 -27.20 -39.67
C ALA A 582 -34.90 -28.49 -40.47
N LYS A 583 -33.87 -29.24 -40.92
CA LYS A 583 -33.98 -30.52 -41.59
C LYS A 583 -34.49 -31.60 -40.64
N GLU A 584 -33.95 -31.63 -39.39
CA GLU A 584 -34.34 -32.56 -38.38
C GLU A 584 -35.48 -32.12 -37.47
N LYS A 585 -35.92 -30.86 -37.62
CA LYS A 585 -37.00 -30.21 -36.84
C LYS A 585 -36.82 -30.31 -35.34
N ARG A 586 -35.58 -30.19 -34.87
CA ARG A 586 -35.25 -30.24 -33.42
C ARG A 586 -34.11 -29.34 -33.02
N TRP A 587 -34.10 -28.98 -31.75
CA TRP A 587 -32.99 -28.30 -31.13
C TRP A 587 -31.85 -29.28 -30.83
N LYS A 588 -30.64 -28.86 -31.15
CA LYS A 588 -29.38 -29.55 -30.82
C LYS A 588 -28.48 -28.68 -29.99
N THR A 589 -27.59 -29.32 -29.23
CA THR A 589 -26.52 -28.65 -28.51
C THR A 589 -25.19 -29.27 -28.92
N ARG A 590 -24.20 -28.43 -29.17
CA ARG A 590 -22.81 -28.83 -29.43
C ARG A 590 -21.90 -28.06 -28.46
N VAL A 591 -20.93 -28.77 -27.90
CA VAL A 591 -19.89 -28.20 -27.06
C VAL A 591 -18.54 -28.42 -27.73
N ALA A 592 -17.73 -27.40 -27.77
CA ALA A 592 -16.39 -27.43 -28.35
C ALA A 592 -15.45 -26.53 -27.54
N ASN A 593 -14.16 -26.61 -27.82
CA ASN A 593 -13.16 -25.73 -27.24
C ASN A 593 -12.63 -24.76 -28.30
N VAL A 594 -12.34 -23.54 -27.90
CA VAL A 594 -11.68 -22.51 -28.70
C VAL A 594 -10.44 -21.98 -27.96
N ASN A 595 -9.35 -21.79 -28.66
CA ASN A 595 -8.17 -21.13 -28.14
C ASN A 595 -8.22 -19.64 -28.41
N LEU A 596 -8.12 -18.82 -27.39
CA LEU A 596 -7.83 -17.39 -27.49
C LEU A 596 -6.31 -17.20 -27.49
N ILE A 597 -5.80 -16.53 -28.51
CA ILE A 597 -4.38 -16.20 -28.71
C ILE A 597 -4.27 -14.67 -28.85
N ARG A 598 -3.23 -14.06 -28.28
CA ARG A 598 -2.99 -12.61 -28.35
C ARG A 598 -1.60 -12.31 -28.89
#